data_093b16ce8e7035a56c7b3f1e05e14cf7
#
_entry.id   093b16ce8e7035a56c7b3f1e05e14cf7
#
_cell.length_a   1.000
_cell.length_b   1.000
_cell.length_c   1.000
_cell.angle_alpha   90.00
_cell.angle_beta   90.00
_cell.angle_gamma   90.00
#
_symmetry.space_group_name_H-M   'P 1'
#
loop_
_entity.id
_entity.type
_entity.pdbx_description
1 polymer ?
#
loop_
_entity_poly.entity_id
_entity_poly.type
_entity_poly.pdbx_seq_one_letter_code
_entity_poly.pdbx_strand_id
1 'polypeptide(L)'
;MLKSSSASAAPPPAGSQPIPIALPCYITPAGEYPTPDGSAAPMFLLAMIHTAIGQSGQAPFDALPADGRLLTVDQAHMGDAPLYSVILNQFGGAPPSFALPDLRGRAVVGGNPGVAPPADTVAMQWIIATQSVPMLDQTAGVAAGMVVPFAGSAAPSGWVACDGSTFAQAQYPELFALFGNAFGWLTTTEVALPRLTDNVVIGAGAPYAPGWPVTRVGTTIGGGPLQGVCLNYLICFNGVWPSATPSAVVPVQQGFVGQIIAYAGNDAPPGWLLCDGSLLAIETYMELFALIGNIYGGDGETNFAAPDLRGKVIVGPTG
;
A
#
# COMPACT_ATOMS: atom_id res chain seq x y z
N MET A 1 -18.79 24.10 24.46
CA MET A 1 -17.97 24.77 23.44
C MET A 1 -16.50 24.51 23.76
N LEU A 2 -15.94 23.44 23.24
CA LEU A 2 -14.49 23.19 23.26
C LEU A 2 -13.99 23.43 21.86
N LYS A 3 -13.33 24.57 21.64
CA LYS A 3 -12.54 24.83 20.44
C LYS A 3 -11.34 23.90 20.51
N SER A 4 -11.36 22.78 19.80
CA SER A 4 -10.15 22.04 19.49
C SER A 4 -9.42 22.84 18.41
N SER A 5 -8.38 23.56 18.80
CA SER A 5 -7.40 24.11 17.87
C SER A 5 -6.74 22.92 17.17
N SER A 6 -7.04 22.74 15.90
CA SER A 6 -6.17 21.98 15.02
C SER A 6 -4.84 22.74 14.97
N ALA A 7 -3.91 22.38 15.84
CA ALA A 7 -2.55 22.83 15.70
C ALA A 7 -2.02 22.20 14.39
N SER A 8 -2.01 22.99 13.32
CA SER A 8 -1.24 22.69 12.13
C SER A 8 0.17 22.42 12.60
N ALA A 9 0.65 21.18 12.45
CA ALA A 9 2.04 20.87 12.70
C ALA A 9 2.89 21.82 11.86
N ALA A 10 3.94 22.39 12.46
CA ALA A 10 4.83 23.25 11.73
C ALA A 10 5.36 22.50 10.49
N PRO A 11 5.46 23.16 9.34
CA PRO A 11 6.00 22.51 8.15
C PRO A 11 7.41 22.01 8.45
N PRO A 12 7.82 20.87 7.88
CA PRO A 12 9.20 20.38 8.02
C PRO A 12 10.19 21.45 7.56
N PRO A 13 11.42 21.44 8.11
CA PRO A 13 12.46 22.37 7.66
C PRO A 13 12.60 22.31 6.14
N ALA A 14 12.73 23.46 5.50
CA ALA A 14 12.89 23.55 4.05
C ALA A 14 14.04 22.66 3.57
N GLY A 15 13.76 21.73 2.65
CA GLY A 15 14.75 20.77 2.13
C GLY A 15 14.74 19.39 2.76
N SER A 16 13.93 19.14 3.80
CA SER A 16 13.78 17.79 4.35
C SER A 16 12.93 16.92 3.41
N GLN A 17 13.53 15.84 2.91
CA GLN A 17 12.83 14.83 2.09
C GLN A 17 12.57 13.59 2.92
N PRO A 18 11.45 12.87 2.71
CA PRO A 18 11.28 11.56 3.30
C PRO A 18 12.41 10.63 2.84
N ILE A 19 12.89 9.75 3.74
CA ILE A 19 13.93 8.79 3.34
C ILE A 19 13.32 7.68 2.50
N PRO A 20 13.83 7.44 1.29
CA PRO A 20 13.45 6.26 0.55
C PRO A 20 13.94 5.00 1.27
N ILE A 21 13.08 3.99 1.35
CA ILE A 21 13.44 2.64 1.73
C ILE A 21 13.14 1.70 0.56
N ALA A 22 14.17 0.96 0.12
CA ALA A 22 14.02 0.02 -0.97
C ALA A 22 13.38 -1.29 -0.47
N LEU A 23 12.20 -1.60 -0.97
CA LEU A 23 11.50 -2.84 -0.69
C LEU A 23 11.02 -3.46 -2.00
N PRO A 24 11.08 -4.80 -2.15
CA PRO A 24 10.58 -5.47 -3.34
C PRO A 24 9.12 -5.15 -3.62
N CYS A 25 8.84 -4.73 -4.84
CA CYS A 25 7.50 -4.41 -5.32
C CYS A 25 7.11 -5.40 -6.42
N TYR A 26 5.92 -5.94 -6.33
CA TYR A 26 5.39 -6.96 -7.22
C TYR A 26 4.02 -6.55 -7.73
N ILE A 27 3.68 -6.96 -8.95
CA ILE A 27 2.34 -6.83 -9.51
C ILE A 27 1.67 -8.20 -9.58
N THR A 28 0.40 -8.26 -9.24
CA THR A 28 -0.40 -9.48 -9.32
C THR A 28 -0.80 -9.74 -10.77
N PRO A 29 -0.29 -10.81 -11.43
CA PRO A 29 -0.57 -11.10 -12.83
C PRO A 29 -1.87 -11.88 -13.04
N ALA A 30 -2.36 -12.55 -11.99
CA ALA A 30 -3.56 -13.38 -11.98
C ALA A 30 -4.40 -13.06 -10.74
N GLY A 31 -5.70 -13.30 -10.81
CA GLY A 31 -6.63 -13.02 -9.72
C GLY A 31 -8.00 -12.69 -10.25
N GLU A 32 -8.91 -12.27 -9.38
CA GLU A 32 -10.20 -11.79 -9.83
C GLU A 32 -10.09 -10.53 -10.67
N TYR A 33 -10.86 -10.50 -11.74
CA TYR A 33 -10.93 -9.35 -12.65
C TYR A 33 -11.63 -8.19 -11.93
N PRO A 34 -11.04 -6.98 -11.95
CA PRO A 34 -11.64 -5.82 -11.32
C PRO A 34 -12.96 -5.45 -12.04
N THR A 35 -14.09 -5.71 -11.39
CA THR A 35 -15.41 -5.32 -11.91
C THR A 35 -15.86 -4.03 -11.24
N PRO A 36 -16.38 -3.05 -11.98
CA PRO A 36 -16.84 -1.78 -11.40
C PRO A 36 -18.26 -1.81 -10.86
N ASP A 37 -18.90 -2.96 -10.73
CA ASP A 37 -20.33 -3.08 -10.44
C ASP A 37 -20.76 -2.80 -8.98
N GLY A 38 -19.82 -2.50 -8.09
CA GLY A 38 -20.11 -2.03 -6.72
C GLY A 38 -20.64 -3.07 -5.74
N SER A 39 -20.77 -4.34 -6.15
CA SER A 39 -21.45 -5.39 -5.37
C SER A 39 -20.54 -6.33 -4.60
N ALA A 40 -19.24 -6.36 -4.89
CA ALA A 40 -18.29 -7.28 -4.28
C ALA A 40 -17.55 -6.67 -3.08
N ALA A 41 -17.22 -7.53 -2.11
CA ALA A 41 -16.29 -7.17 -1.03
C ALA A 41 -14.89 -6.85 -1.60
N PRO A 42 -14.10 -5.99 -0.94
CA PRO A 42 -12.75 -5.70 -1.39
C PRO A 42 -11.87 -6.96 -1.32
N MET A 43 -11.09 -7.18 -2.36
CA MET A 43 -10.19 -8.33 -2.50
C MET A 43 -8.85 -7.86 -3.04
N PHE A 44 -7.80 -8.65 -2.87
CA PHE A 44 -6.55 -8.42 -3.58
C PHE A 44 -6.72 -8.87 -5.03
N LEU A 45 -6.70 -7.92 -5.95
CA LEU A 45 -7.10 -8.09 -7.33
C LEU A 45 -5.91 -8.09 -8.27
N LEU A 46 -6.17 -8.56 -9.49
CA LEU A 46 -5.32 -8.39 -10.65
C LEU A 46 -4.83 -6.93 -10.78
N ALA A 47 -3.57 -6.75 -11.12
CA ALA A 47 -2.90 -5.45 -11.30
C ALA A 47 -2.72 -4.59 -10.02
N MET A 48 -2.94 -5.12 -8.84
CA MET A 48 -2.50 -4.47 -7.60
C MET A 48 -0.98 -4.58 -7.42
N ILE A 49 -0.40 -3.53 -6.87
CA ILE A 49 1.03 -3.54 -6.50
C ILE A 49 1.14 -3.91 -5.02
N HIS A 50 1.91 -4.95 -4.76
CA HIS A 50 2.24 -5.42 -3.42
C HIS A 50 3.68 -5.14 -3.10
N THR A 51 3.92 -4.74 -1.86
CA THR A 51 5.27 -4.68 -1.29
C THR A 51 5.43 -5.85 -0.33
N ALA A 52 6.55 -6.53 -0.40
CA ALA A 52 6.83 -7.67 0.47
C ALA A 52 8.26 -7.63 0.99
N ILE A 53 8.45 -8.14 2.20
CA ILE A 53 9.75 -8.34 2.81
C ILE A 53 9.97 -9.84 2.98
N GLY A 54 11.14 -10.33 2.59
CA GLY A 54 11.55 -11.72 2.82
C GLY A 54 12.98 -11.96 2.37
N GLN A 55 13.61 -12.97 2.95
CA GLN A 55 15.02 -13.30 2.68
C GLN A 55 15.25 -13.95 1.31
N SER A 56 14.22 -14.49 0.69
CA SER A 56 14.36 -15.33 -0.50
C SER A 56 14.54 -14.56 -1.81
N GLY A 57 14.24 -13.26 -1.85
CA GLY A 57 14.24 -12.49 -3.10
C GLY A 57 13.26 -13.01 -4.16
N GLN A 58 12.43 -13.98 -3.81
CA GLN A 58 11.45 -14.57 -4.71
C GLN A 58 10.11 -13.86 -4.55
N ALA A 59 9.45 -13.62 -5.68
CA ALA A 59 8.12 -13.07 -5.69
C ALA A 59 7.12 -14.03 -5.04
N PRO A 60 6.22 -13.57 -4.17
CA PRO A 60 5.16 -14.41 -3.62
C PRO A 60 4.14 -14.78 -4.71
N PHE A 61 3.68 -16.04 -4.73
CA PHE A 61 2.51 -16.49 -5.51
C PHE A 61 2.51 -16.04 -6.97
N ASP A 62 3.46 -16.40 -7.79
CA ASP A 62 3.52 -16.01 -9.21
C ASP A 62 3.46 -14.48 -9.48
N ALA A 63 3.50 -13.64 -8.44
CA ALA A 63 3.57 -12.21 -8.61
C ALA A 63 4.81 -11.83 -9.41
N LEU A 64 4.67 -10.88 -10.32
CA LEU A 64 5.76 -10.43 -11.17
C LEU A 64 6.47 -9.23 -10.53
N PRO A 65 7.80 -9.16 -10.55
CA PRO A 65 8.51 -7.95 -10.14
C PRO A 65 8.06 -6.74 -10.96
N ALA A 66 7.83 -5.62 -10.29
CA ALA A 66 7.51 -4.34 -10.95
C ALA A 66 8.80 -3.69 -11.49
N ASP A 67 9.43 -4.31 -12.48
CA ASP A 67 10.77 -4.00 -12.99
C ASP A 67 10.78 -3.48 -14.43
N GLY A 68 9.61 -3.15 -14.99
CA GLY A 68 9.49 -2.58 -16.32
C GLY A 68 9.67 -3.56 -17.47
N ARG A 69 9.76 -4.88 -17.18
CA ARG A 69 9.93 -5.89 -18.24
C ARG A 69 8.77 -5.87 -19.22
N LEU A 70 9.07 -6.22 -20.46
CA LEU A 70 8.05 -6.43 -21.49
C LEU A 70 7.48 -7.84 -21.38
N LEU A 71 6.17 -7.93 -21.39
CA LEU A 71 5.39 -9.16 -21.54
C LEU A 71 4.73 -9.16 -22.92
N THR A 72 4.49 -10.35 -23.46
CA THR A 72 3.81 -10.50 -24.75
C THR A 72 2.47 -11.18 -24.52
N VAL A 73 1.41 -10.56 -25.03
CA VAL A 73 0.08 -11.20 -25.04
C VAL A 73 0.11 -12.30 -26.09
N ASP A 74 0.41 -13.51 -25.66
CA ASP A 74 0.34 -14.69 -26.51
C ASP A 74 -1.02 -15.36 -26.34
N GLN A 75 -1.75 -15.50 -27.44
CA GLN A 75 -3.03 -16.21 -27.45
C GLN A 75 -2.91 -17.70 -27.08
N ALA A 76 -1.70 -18.26 -27.14
CA ALA A 76 -1.43 -19.63 -26.74
C ALA A 76 -1.17 -19.79 -25.23
N HIS A 77 -0.77 -18.71 -24.54
CA HIS A 77 -0.55 -18.66 -23.10
C HIS A 77 -1.46 -17.62 -22.48
N MET A 78 -2.65 -18.04 -22.04
CA MET A 78 -3.70 -17.17 -21.49
C MET A 78 -3.28 -16.45 -20.16
N GLY A 79 -2.03 -16.66 -19.68
CA GLY A 79 -1.56 -16.16 -18.40
C GLY A 79 -1.49 -14.63 -18.31
N ASP A 80 -1.03 -13.94 -19.35
CA ASP A 80 -0.79 -12.48 -19.32
C ASP A 80 -1.94 -11.65 -19.90
N ALA A 81 -2.87 -12.29 -20.62
CA ALA A 81 -4.01 -11.61 -21.23
C ALA A 81 -4.93 -10.88 -20.24
N PRO A 82 -5.23 -11.43 -19.05
CA PRO A 82 -6.01 -10.72 -18.04
C PRO A 82 -5.31 -9.45 -17.55
N LEU A 83 -4.01 -9.50 -17.28
CA LEU A 83 -3.24 -8.35 -16.83
C LEU A 83 -3.20 -7.26 -17.90
N TYR A 84 -2.95 -7.64 -19.15
CA TYR A 84 -2.97 -6.71 -20.29
C TYR A 84 -4.29 -5.96 -20.41
N SER A 85 -5.43 -6.64 -20.23
CA SER A 85 -6.75 -6.01 -20.34
C SER A 85 -7.00 -4.91 -19.28
N VAL A 86 -6.29 -4.97 -18.14
CA VAL A 86 -6.39 -3.96 -17.08
C VAL A 86 -5.40 -2.81 -17.27
N ILE A 87 -4.14 -3.12 -17.57
CA ILE A 87 -3.08 -2.11 -17.61
C ILE A 87 -2.79 -1.57 -19.01
N LEU A 88 -3.19 -2.31 -20.05
CA LEU A 88 -2.94 -1.96 -21.46
C LEU A 88 -1.45 -1.60 -21.69
N ASN A 89 -1.19 -0.56 -22.45
CA ASN A 89 0.16 -0.04 -22.70
C ASN A 89 0.50 1.18 -21.83
N GLN A 90 -0.15 1.32 -20.67
CA GLN A 90 0.02 2.49 -19.78
C GLN A 90 1.48 2.71 -19.35
N PHE A 91 2.24 1.65 -19.17
CA PHE A 91 3.65 1.70 -18.75
C PHE A 91 4.63 1.51 -19.91
N GLY A 92 4.15 1.41 -21.14
CA GLY A 92 4.95 1.25 -22.35
C GLY A 92 4.67 -0.05 -23.10
N GLY A 93 5.47 -0.28 -24.14
CA GLY A 93 5.26 -1.39 -25.08
C GLY A 93 4.32 -1.00 -26.24
N ALA A 94 4.16 -1.92 -27.18
CA ALA A 94 3.21 -1.82 -28.27
C ALA A 94 2.64 -3.22 -28.56
N PRO A 95 1.34 -3.34 -28.91
CA PRO A 95 0.75 -4.64 -29.17
C PRO A 95 1.57 -5.46 -30.18
N PRO A 96 1.79 -6.78 -29.93
CA PRO A 96 1.23 -7.58 -28.84
C PRO A 96 2.00 -7.53 -27.52
N SER A 97 2.93 -6.61 -27.32
CA SER A 97 3.73 -6.50 -26.09
C SER A 97 3.27 -5.32 -25.24
N PHE A 98 3.39 -5.45 -23.93
CA PHE A 98 3.13 -4.40 -22.95
C PHE A 98 4.19 -4.43 -21.85
N ALA A 99 4.47 -3.28 -21.23
CA ALA A 99 5.41 -3.18 -20.13
C ALA A 99 4.72 -3.25 -18.76
N LEU A 100 5.37 -3.89 -17.80
CA LEU A 100 5.03 -3.75 -16.39
C LEU A 100 5.47 -2.37 -15.87
N PRO A 101 4.89 -1.87 -14.75
CA PRO A 101 5.43 -0.70 -14.06
C PRO A 101 6.90 -0.91 -13.70
N ASP A 102 7.74 0.09 -13.90
CA ASP A 102 9.14 0.07 -13.45
C ASP A 102 9.29 0.87 -12.16
N LEU A 103 9.28 0.18 -11.03
CA LEU A 103 9.44 0.78 -9.70
C LEU A 103 10.89 0.74 -9.18
N ARG A 104 11.85 0.25 -9.96
CA ARG A 104 13.27 0.20 -9.53
C ARG A 104 13.79 1.61 -9.23
N GLY A 105 14.13 1.84 -7.96
CA GLY A 105 14.55 3.15 -7.46
C GLY A 105 13.46 4.22 -7.46
N ARG A 106 12.20 3.85 -7.68
CA ARG A 106 11.09 4.78 -7.86
C ARG A 106 9.99 4.56 -6.83
N ALA A 107 9.35 5.65 -6.40
CA ALA A 107 8.15 5.62 -5.58
C ALA A 107 6.89 5.64 -6.45
N VAL A 108 5.79 5.16 -5.91
CA VAL A 108 4.47 5.35 -6.51
C VAL A 108 3.91 6.71 -6.10
N VAL A 109 3.55 7.52 -7.10
CA VAL A 109 2.81 8.78 -6.90
C VAL A 109 1.38 8.61 -7.46
N GLY A 110 0.41 9.26 -6.83
CA GLY A 110 -0.97 9.23 -7.33
C GLY A 110 -1.05 9.90 -8.72
N GLY A 111 -1.58 9.17 -9.68
CA GLY A 111 -1.71 9.65 -11.04
C GLY A 111 -2.64 10.86 -11.13
N ASN A 112 -2.26 11.83 -11.96
CA ASN A 112 -3.06 13.00 -12.31
C ASN A 112 -3.14 13.05 -13.83
N PRO A 113 -4.35 12.87 -14.43
CA PRO A 113 -4.49 12.82 -15.88
C PRO A 113 -3.90 14.06 -16.56
N GLY A 114 -3.01 13.84 -17.52
CA GLY A 114 -2.38 14.91 -18.28
C GLY A 114 -1.19 15.61 -17.61
N VAL A 115 -0.81 15.20 -16.41
CA VAL A 115 0.38 15.70 -15.69
C VAL A 115 1.47 14.63 -15.70
N ALA A 116 2.67 15.00 -16.10
CA ALA A 116 3.82 14.10 -16.00
C ALA A 116 4.20 13.91 -14.52
N PRO A 117 4.45 12.67 -14.07
CA PRO A 117 4.87 12.43 -12.70
C PRO A 117 6.26 13.04 -12.45
N PRO A 118 6.56 13.39 -11.17
CA PRO A 118 7.91 13.80 -10.79
C PRO A 118 8.97 12.77 -11.19
N ALA A 119 10.21 13.22 -11.36
CA ALA A 119 11.34 12.31 -11.55
C ALA A 119 11.40 11.30 -10.40
N ASP A 120 11.89 10.11 -10.70
CA ASP A 120 12.00 8.99 -9.74
C ASP A 120 10.66 8.53 -9.13
N THR A 121 9.55 8.77 -9.85
CA THR A 121 8.23 8.24 -9.50
C THR A 121 7.56 7.54 -10.66
N VAL A 122 6.57 6.70 -10.34
CA VAL A 122 5.65 6.08 -11.31
C VAL A 122 4.23 6.46 -10.93
N ALA A 123 3.49 7.05 -11.86
CA ALA A 123 2.11 7.42 -11.63
C ALA A 123 1.19 6.20 -11.68
N MET A 124 0.43 5.99 -10.61
CA MET A 124 -0.60 4.95 -10.53
C MET A 124 -1.80 5.47 -9.74
N GLN A 125 -2.94 4.82 -9.88
CA GLN A 125 -4.08 5.11 -9.02
C GLN A 125 -3.84 4.52 -7.63
N TRP A 126 -3.98 5.33 -6.58
CA TRP A 126 -4.13 4.83 -5.21
C TRP A 126 -5.60 4.55 -4.93
N ILE A 127 -5.89 3.37 -4.44
CA ILE A 127 -7.25 2.95 -4.09
C ILE A 127 -7.32 2.53 -2.62
N ILE A 128 -8.48 2.70 -2.00
CA ILE A 128 -8.72 2.39 -0.59
C ILE A 128 -9.90 1.43 -0.46
N ALA A 129 -9.75 0.40 0.38
CA ALA A 129 -10.82 -0.55 0.69
C ALA A 129 -11.93 0.13 1.49
N THR A 130 -13.17 -0.05 1.06
CA THR A 130 -14.35 0.63 1.63
C THR A 130 -14.97 -0.09 2.80
N GLN A 131 -14.70 -1.39 2.94
CA GLN A 131 -15.21 -2.26 4.00
C GLN A 131 -14.19 -3.34 4.35
N SER A 132 -14.35 -3.94 5.52
CA SER A 132 -13.53 -5.06 5.96
C SER A 132 -14.15 -6.39 5.51
N VAL A 133 -13.29 -7.34 5.17
CA VAL A 133 -13.68 -8.74 4.96
C VAL A 133 -13.31 -9.50 6.22
N PRO A 134 -14.30 -9.91 7.03
CA PRO A 134 -14.00 -10.65 8.26
C PRO A 134 -13.38 -12.01 7.93
N MET A 135 -12.24 -12.28 8.56
CA MET A 135 -11.56 -13.56 8.46
C MET A 135 -11.65 -14.32 9.77
N LEU A 136 -11.64 -15.65 9.70
CA LEU A 136 -11.59 -16.50 10.89
C LEU A 136 -10.18 -16.50 11.50
N ASP A 137 -10.10 -16.77 12.81
CA ASP A 137 -8.85 -17.05 13.54
C ASP A 137 -7.77 -15.95 13.47
N GLN A 138 -8.16 -14.65 13.48
CA GLN A 138 -7.23 -13.52 13.43
C GLN A 138 -6.32 -13.50 12.20
N THR A 139 -6.68 -14.21 11.14
CA THR A 139 -5.95 -14.18 9.88
C THR A 139 -6.06 -12.80 9.23
N ALA A 140 -4.97 -12.33 8.64
CA ALA A 140 -4.92 -11.07 7.93
C ALA A 140 -5.86 -11.09 6.70
N GLY A 141 -6.94 -10.33 6.78
CA GLY A 141 -7.85 -10.07 5.66
C GLY A 141 -7.67 -8.68 5.08
N VAL A 142 -8.45 -8.35 4.05
CA VAL A 142 -8.59 -6.95 3.61
C VAL A 142 -9.43 -6.22 4.64
N ALA A 143 -8.93 -5.12 5.17
CA ALA A 143 -9.65 -4.28 6.12
C ALA A 143 -9.98 -2.91 5.49
N ALA A 144 -11.12 -2.34 5.89
CA ALA A 144 -11.47 -0.97 5.53
C ALA A 144 -10.29 -0.03 5.85
N GLY A 145 -9.97 0.87 4.93
CA GLY A 145 -8.85 1.79 5.11
C GLY A 145 -7.49 1.29 4.63
N MET A 146 -7.37 0.05 4.15
CA MET A 146 -6.16 -0.39 3.43
C MET A 146 -6.01 0.34 2.12
N VAL A 147 -4.81 0.85 1.82
CA VAL A 147 -4.50 1.67 0.66
C VAL A 147 -3.42 0.99 -0.16
N VAL A 148 -3.72 0.76 -1.44
CA VAL A 148 -2.80 0.07 -2.37
C VAL A 148 -2.67 0.83 -3.68
N PRO A 149 -1.50 0.76 -4.34
CA PRO A 149 -1.36 1.21 -5.71
C PRO A 149 -2.02 0.20 -6.65
N PHE A 150 -2.74 0.72 -7.62
CA PHE A 150 -3.44 -0.05 -8.62
C PHE A 150 -3.05 0.43 -10.02
N ALA A 151 -2.62 -0.48 -10.86
CA ALA A 151 -2.15 -0.16 -12.20
C ALA A 151 -3.27 -0.02 -13.24
N GLY A 152 -4.53 -0.25 -12.85
CA GLY A 152 -5.70 -0.04 -13.70
C GLY A 152 -6.20 1.40 -13.68
N SER A 153 -7.10 1.74 -14.60
CA SER A 153 -7.62 3.11 -14.79
C SER A 153 -8.83 3.47 -13.93
N ALA A 154 -9.53 2.49 -13.37
CA ALA A 154 -10.71 2.71 -12.53
C ALA A 154 -10.69 1.80 -11.30
N ALA A 155 -11.02 2.34 -10.13
CA ALA A 155 -11.08 1.59 -8.89
C ALA A 155 -12.07 0.42 -9.02
N PRO A 156 -11.68 -0.80 -8.65
CA PRO A 156 -12.55 -1.96 -8.69
C PRO A 156 -13.59 -1.94 -7.58
N SER A 157 -14.57 -2.83 -7.66
CA SER A 157 -15.61 -3.00 -6.64
C SER A 157 -15.00 -3.24 -5.25
N GLY A 158 -15.61 -2.64 -4.23
CA GLY A 158 -15.10 -2.66 -2.85
C GLY A 158 -13.95 -1.69 -2.57
N TRP A 159 -13.46 -0.98 -3.60
CA TRP A 159 -12.40 0.00 -3.52
C TRP A 159 -12.84 1.34 -4.11
N VAL A 160 -12.25 2.43 -3.63
CA VAL A 160 -12.46 3.78 -4.19
C VAL A 160 -11.13 4.49 -4.37
N ALA A 161 -11.08 5.44 -5.31
CA ALA A 161 -9.87 6.21 -5.56
C ALA A 161 -9.55 7.14 -4.38
N CYS A 162 -8.27 7.24 -4.02
CA CYS A 162 -7.77 8.19 -3.03
C CYS A 162 -7.52 9.56 -3.68
N ASP A 163 -8.57 10.20 -4.17
CA ASP A 163 -8.52 11.47 -4.92
C ASP A 163 -8.91 12.70 -4.09
N GLY A 164 -9.23 12.49 -2.81
CA GLY A 164 -9.70 13.54 -1.91
C GLY A 164 -11.19 13.88 -2.07
N SER A 165 -11.95 13.09 -2.83
CA SER A 165 -13.40 13.25 -2.91
C SER A 165 -14.06 13.01 -1.56
N THR A 166 -15.29 13.52 -1.41
CA THR A 166 -16.06 13.43 -0.17
C THR A 166 -17.13 12.36 -0.29
N PHE A 167 -17.46 11.76 0.83
CA PHE A 167 -18.52 10.75 0.89
C PHE A 167 -19.37 10.93 2.15
N ALA A 168 -20.63 10.53 2.04
CA ALA A 168 -21.54 10.50 3.17
C ALA A 168 -21.30 9.27 4.05
N GLN A 169 -21.50 9.42 5.38
CA GLN A 169 -21.37 8.33 6.35
C GLN A 169 -22.11 7.04 5.92
N ALA A 170 -23.31 7.20 5.37
CA ALA A 170 -24.14 6.06 4.96
C ALA A 170 -23.53 5.27 3.77
N GLN A 171 -22.65 5.90 2.98
CA GLN A 171 -22.04 5.27 1.82
C GLN A 171 -20.89 4.32 2.21
N TYR A 172 -20.05 4.76 3.14
CA TYR A 172 -18.91 3.97 3.63
C TYR A 172 -18.79 4.09 5.16
N PRO A 173 -19.67 3.43 5.92
CA PRO A 173 -19.74 3.61 7.37
C PRO A 173 -18.46 3.18 8.12
N GLU A 174 -17.76 2.15 7.61
CA GLU A 174 -16.50 1.71 8.22
C GLU A 174 -15.38 2.74 8.02
N LEU A 175 -15.26 3.32 6.81
CA LEU A 175 -14.30 4.40 6.57
C LEU A 175 -14.61 5.63 7.39
N PHE A 176 -15.90 5.96 7.53
CA PHE A 176 -16.32 7.10 8.37
C PHE A 176 -15.89 6.88 9.83
N ALA A 177 -16.12 5.70 10.38
CA ALA A 177 -15.71 5.35 11.73
C ALA A 177 -14.18 5.35 11.91
N LEU A 178 -13.45 4.92 10.87
CA LEU A 178 -11.99 4.81 10.89
C LEU A 178 -11.30 6.18 10.84
N PHE A 179 -11.73 7.05 9.94
CA PHE A 179 -11.03 8.30 9.65
C PHE A 179 -11.31 9.40 10.64
N GLY A 180 -12.53 9.48 11.16
CA GLY A 180 -12.96 10.67 11.85
C GLY A 180 -12.73 11.90 10.96
N ASN A 181 -11.83 12.79 11.39
CA ASN A 181 -11.48 14.02 10.66
C ASN A 181 -10.05 14.03 10.11
N ALA A 182 -9.41 12.85 9.97
CA ALA A 182 -7.99 12.77 9.63
C ALA A 182 -7.65 13.38 8.27
N PHE A 183 -8.52 13.24 7.27
CA PHE A 183 -8.30 13.73 5.90
C PHE A 183 -9.09 14.99 5.54
N GLY A 184 -9.78 15.56 6.48
CA GLY A 184 -10.60 16.76 6.34
C GLY A 184 -12.04 16.53 6.76
N TRP A 185 -12.58 17.54 7.40
CA TRP A 185 -13.96 17.52 7.91
C TRP A 185 -14.78 18.54 7.15
N LEU A 186 -15.80 18.10 6.46
CA LEU A 186 -16.71 18.99 5.76
C LEU A 186 -18.00 19.25 6.56
N THR A 187 -18.60 18.20 7.11
CA THR A 187 -19.81 18.28 7.93
C THR A 187 -19.83 17.14 8.96
N THR A 188 -20.84 17.07 9.80
CA THR A 188 -21.03 15.96 10.75
C THR A 188 -21.40 14.64 10.07
N THR A 189 -21.72 14.66 8.79
CA THR A 189 -22.20 13.51 8.01
C THR A 189 -21.37 13.20 6.78
N GLU A 190 -20.34 14.01 6.50
CA GLU A 190 -19.46 13.85 5.33
C GLU A 190 -18.00 13.97 5.72
N VAL A 191 -17.17 13.11 5.18
CA VAL A 191 -15.71 13.14 5.33
C VAL A 191 -15.03 13.03 3.97
N ALA A 192 -13.75 13.43 3.91
CA ALA A 192 -12.94 13.32 2.72
C ALA A 192 -12.14 12.02 2.72
N LEU A 193 -11.94 11.44 1.53
CA LEU A 193 -10.95 10.40 1.27
C LEU A 193 -9.52 10.99 1.33
N PRO A 194 -8.51 10.15 1.59
CA PRO A 194 -7.12 10.57 1.42
C PRO A 194 -6.90 11.16 0.02
N ARG A 195 -6.23 12.30 -0.07
CA ARG A 195 -5.85 12.88 -1.36
C ARG A 195 -4.43 12.47 -1.73
N LEU A 196 -4.32 11.40 -2.50
CA LEU A 196 -3.04 10.89 -2.99
C LEU A 196 -2.72 11.29 -4.44
N THR A 197 -3.61 12.01 -5.12
CA THR A 197 -3.32 12.63 -6.43
C THR A 197 -2.11 13.56 -6.29
N ASP A 198 -1.08 13.38 -7.11
CA ASP A 198 0.21 14.07 -7.07
C ASP A 198 1.01 13.86 -5.76
N ASN A 199 0.60 12.92 -4.90
CA ASN A 199 1.22 12.64 -3.62
C ASN A 199 1.74 11.21 -3.52
N VAL A 200 2.82 11.02 -2.76
CA VAL A 200 3.30 9.71 -2.32
C VAL A 200 2.75 9.39 -0.92
N VAL A 201 2.78 8.13 -0.54
CA VAL A 201 2.51 7.72 0.84
C VAL A 201 3.80 7.81 1.65
N ILE A 202 3.73 8.47 2.82
CA ILE A 202 4.81 8.59 3.80
C ILE A 202 4.37 7.91 5.08
N GLY A 203 5.23 7.10 5.69
CA GLY A 203 4.92 6.43 6.96
C GLY A 203 4.60 7.43 8.06
N ALA A 204 3.43 7.31 8.69
CA ALA A 204 3.04 8.11 9.84
C ALA A 204 3.80 7.67 11.10
N GLY A 205 3.93 8.56 12.10
CA GLY A 205 4.49 8.23 13.40
C GLY A 205 5.50 9.24 13.94
N ALA A 206 6.43 8.77 14.76
CA ALA A 206 7.40 9.60 15.48
C ALA A 206 8.32 10.39 14.55
N PRO A 207 8.95 11.46 15.05
CA PRO A 207 9.85 12.29 14.26
C PRO A 207 10.97 11.42 13.68
N TYR A 208 11.10 11.52 12.39
CA TYR A 208 11.99 10.80 11.54
C TYR A 208 13.45 11.31 11.61
N ALA A 209 13.62 12.59 11.89
CA ALA A 209 14.89 13.23 12.12
C ALA A 209 14.73 14.33 13.19
N PRO A 210 15.80 14.75 13.85
CA PRO A 210 15.74 15.88 14.79
C PRO A 210 15.08 17.11 14.14
N GLY A 211 13.99 17.58 14.73
CA GLY A 211 13.20 18.73 14.23
C GLY A 211 12.01 18.39 13.35
N TRP A 212 11.77 17.13 13.00
CA TRP A 212 10.53 16.73 12.32
C TRP A 212 9.38 16.60 13.31
N PRO A 213 8.17 17.10 12.96
CA PRO A 213 7.00 16.89 13.79
C PRO A 213 6.59 15.41 13.79
N VAL A 214 5.98 14.97 14.88
CA VAL A 214 5.25 13.69 14.88
C VAL A 214 4.14 13.77 13.83
N THR A 215 4.22 12.93 12.82
CA THR A 215 3.24 12.89 11.74
C THR A 215 2.12 11.94 12.09
N ARG A 216 0.89 12.42 12.07
CA ARG A 216 -0.30 11.60 12.24
C ARG A 216 -0.84 11.19 10.87
N VAL A 217 -1.62 10.12 10.84
CA VAL A 217 -2.40 9.76 9.66
C VAL A 217 -3.17 10.98 9.16
N GLY A 218 -3.13 11.22 7.85
CA GLY A 218 -3.75 12.37 7.19
C GLY A 218 -2.91 13.65 7.14
N THR A 219 -1.75 13.72 7.83
CA THR A 219 -0.85 14.87 7.70
C THR A 219 -0.29 14.93 6.29
N THR A 220 -0.40 16.10 5.64
CA THR A 220 0.26 16.36 4.34
C THR A 220 1.63 16.99 4.55
N ILE A 221 2.64 16.44 3.90
CA ILE A 221 4.01 16.96 3.92
C ILE A 221 4.33 17.49 2.53
N GLY A 222 4.75 18.74 2.45
CA GLY A 222 5.14 19.40 1.21
C GLY A 222 6.38 20.27 1.40
N GLY A 223 6.91 20.80 0.33
CA GLY A 223 8.07 21.73 0.36
C GLY A 223 9.31 21.20 -0.36
N GLY A 224 9.24 20.01 -0.93
CA GLY A 224 10.26 19.42 -1.79
C GLY A 224 9.69 18.93 -3.12
N PRO A 225 10.49 18.23 -3.93
CA PRO A 225 10.04 17.66 -5.21
C PRO A 225 8.96 16.58 -5.04
N LEU A 226 8.90 15.92 -3.87
CA LEU A 226 7.85 14.98 -3.53
C LEU A 226 6.96 15.56 -2.43
N GLN A 227 5.67 15.58 -2.69
CA GLN A 227 4.65 15.85 -1.69
C GLN A 227 4.05 14.52 -1.25
N GLY A 228 3.62 14.42 0.00
CA GLY A 228 3.08 13.16 0.50
C GLY A 228 2.01 13.32 1.57
N VAL A 229 1.21 12.29 1.69
CA VAL A 229 0.22 12.12 2.75
C VAL A 229 0.71 11.03 3.70
N CYS A 230 0.68 11.32 4.99
CA CYS A 230 1.10 10.37 6.00
C CYS A 230 0.02 9.32 6.25
N LEU A 231 0.37 8.06 6.05
CA LEU A 231 -0.43 6.88 6.38
C LEU A 231 0.42 5.91 7.20
N ASN A 232 -0.20 5.07 8.01
CA ASN A 232 0.51 3.98 8.64
C ASN A 232 0.93 2.94 7.59
N TYR A 233 2.06 2.27 7.81
CA TYR A 233 2.37 1.03 7.13
C TYR A 233 2.15 -0.14 8.06
N LEU A 234 1.53 -1.18 7.54
CA LEU A 234 1.28 -2.45 8.23
C LEU A 234 2.12 -3.55 7.61
N ILE A 235 2.52 -4.53 8.43
CA ILE A 235 3.09 -5.80 7.98
C ILE A 235 2.19 -6.96 8.40
N CYS A 236 1.93 -7.87 7.47
CA CYS A 236 1.17 -9.09 7.74
C CYS A 236 2.04 -10.08 8.52
N PHE A 237 1.54 -10.58 9.66
CA PHE A 237 2.20 -11.62 10.46
C PHE A 237 1.42 -12.93 10.52
N ASN A 238 0.10 -12.89 10.28
CA ASN A 238 -0.77 -14.05 10.28
C ASN A 238 -1.56 -14.10 8.97
N GLY A 239 -1.01 -14.74 7.98
CA GLY A 239 -1.55 -14.83 6.63
C GLY A 239 -1.08 -16.09 5.93
N VAL A 240 -1.21 -16.13 4.62
CA VAL A 240 -0.71 -17.25 3.83
C VAL A 240 0.83 -17.15 3.72
N TRP A 241 1.52 -18.29 3.90
CA TRP A 241 2.97 -18.30 3.70
C TRP A 241 3.32 -17.99 2.24
N PRO A 242 4.20 -17.02 1.95
CA PRO A 242 4.57 -16.67 0.59
C PRO A 242 5.33 -17.85 -0.06
N SER A 243 4.67 -18.55 -0.97
CA SER A 243 5.25 -19.68 -1.71
C SER A 243 5.66 -19.24 -3.11
N ALA A 244 6.84 -19.66 -3.55
CA ALA A 244 7.31 -19.47 -4.93
C ALA A 244 6.81 -20.56 -5.90
N THR A 245 5.98 -21.50 -5.44
CA THR A 245 5.45 -22.56 -6.32
C THR A 245 4.24 -22.07 -7.09
N PRO A 246 4.19 -22.20 -8.42
CA PRO A 246 3.13 -21.71 -9.30
C PRO A 246 1.74 -22.32 -9.09
N SER A 247 1.57 -23.18 -8.12
CA SER A 247 0.32 -23.93 -7.88
C SER A 247 -0.60 -23.30 -6.83
N ALA A 248 -0.16 -22.26 -6.13
CA ALA A 248 -0.97 -21.65 -5.10
C ALA A 248 -1.84 -20.55 -5.69
N VAL A 249 -3.15 -20.77 -5.72
CA VAL A 249 -4.13 -19.72 -5.97
C VAL A 249 -3.89 -18.62 -4.93
N VAL A 250 -3.59 -17.40 -5.37
CA VAL A 250 -3.50 -16.24 -4.47
C VAL A 250 -4.83 -16.15 -3.72
N PRO A 251 -4.82 -16.22 -2.38
CA PRO A 251 -6.06 -16.03 -1.64
C PRO A 251 -6.47 -14.58 -1.80
N VAL A 252 -7.50 -14.34 -2.62
CA VAL A 252 -7.96 -12.98 -2.98
C VAL A 252 -8.47 -12.15 -1.81
N GLN A 253 -8.67 -12.78 -0.65
CA GLN A 253 -9.19 -12.11 0.56
C GLN A 253 -8.20 -12.10 1.72
N GLN A 254 -7.06 -12.78 1.60
CA GLN A 254 -6.08 -12.92 2.67
C GLN A 254 -4.76 -12.22 2.32
N GLY A 255 -4.15 -11.60 3.31
CA GLY A 255 -2.78 -11.16 3.23
C GLY A 255 -1.80 -12.34 3.30
N PHE A 256 -0.58 -12.13 2.86
CA PHE A 256 0.52 -13.10 3.02
C PHE A 256 1.58 -12.57 4.00
N VAL A 257 2.20 -13.48 4.74
CA VAL A 257 3.22 -13.13 5.73
C VAL A 257 4.33 -12.30 5.08
N GLY A 258 4.68 -11.17 5.70
CA GLY A 258 5.67 -10.23 5.17
C GLY A 258 5.13 -9.22 4.14
N GLN A 259 3.86 -9.28 3.77
CA GLN A 259 3.23 -8.25 2.94
C GLN A 259 3.20 -6.92 3.70
N ILE A 260 3.56 -5.84 2.99
CA ILE A 260 3.45 -4.47 3.51
C ILE A 260 2.37 -3.72 2.74
N ILE A 261 1.52 -3.01 3.48
CA ILE A 261 0.40 -2.24 2.93
C ILE A 261 0.27 -0.90 3.67
N ALA A 262 -0.14 0.15 2.96
CA ALA A 262 -0.49 1.41 3.60
C ALA A 262 -1.89 1.32 4.23
N TYR A 263 -2.10 2.07 5.31
CA TYR A 263 -3.33 1.99 6.08
C TYR A 263 -3.73 3.35 6.65
N ALA A 264 -4.97 3.71 6.46
CA ALA A 264 -5.51 5.01 6.86
C ALA A 264 -6.06 5.05 8.30
N GLY A 265 -6.06 3.92 9.02
CA GLY A 265 -6.45 3.83 10.44
C GLY A 265 -5.25 3.97 11.38
N ASN A 266 -5.55 4.06 12.68
CA ASN A 266 -4.53 4.21 13.72
C ASN A 266 -4.12 2.87 14.37
N ASP A 267 -5.03 1.93 14.48
CA ASP A 267 -4.83 0.63 15.11
C ASP A 267 -4.78 -0.47 14.06
N ALA A 268 -3.76 -1.31 14.10
CA ALA A 268 -3.61 -2.39 13.12
C ALA A 268 -4.77 -3.39 13.23
N PRO A 269 -5.39 -3.79 12.11
CA PRO A 269 -6.44 -4.81 12.10
C PRO A 269 -5.87 -6.20 12.41
N PRO A 270 -6.73 -7.20 12.72
CA PRO A 270 -6.29 -8.56 12.97
C PRO A 270 -5.36 -9.11 11.88
N GLY A 271 -4.31 -9.82 12.30
CA GLY A 271 -3.32 -10.41 11.39
C GLY A 271 -2.23 -9.44 10.91
N TRP A 272 -2.32 -8.15 11.27
CA TRP A 272 -1.38 -7.11 10.88
C TRP A 272 -0.73 -6.43 12.08
N LEU A 273 0.46 -5.89 11.89
CA LEU A 273 1.21 -5.09 12.86
C LEU A 273 1.62 -3.77 12.23
N LEU A 274 1.78 -2.73 13.05
CA LEU A 274 2.36 -1.47 12.59
C LEU A 274 3.85 -1.65 12.29
N CYS A 275 4.30 -1.02 11.20
CA CYS A 275 5.72 -0.94 10.85
C CYS A 275 6.38 0.23 11.61
N ASP A 276 6.49 0.12 12.93
CA ASP A 276 6.96 1.16 13.84
C ASP A 276 8.26 0.82 14.57
N GLY A 277 8.92 -0.27 14.20
CA GLY A 277 10.15 -0.73 14.81
C GLY A 277 9.98 -1.43 16.16
N SER A 278 8.76 -1.76 16.55
CA SER A 278 8.49 -2.47 17.82
C SER A 278 9.23 -3.81 17.90
N LEU A 279 9.71 -4.14 19.09
CA LEU A 279 10.27 -5.46 19.37
C LEU A 279 9.16 -6.50 19.56
N LEU A 280 9.28 -7.58 18.84
CA LEU A 280 8.32 -8.68 18.76
C LEU A 280 8.93 -9.95 19.34
N ALA A 281 8.17 -10.68 20.17
CA ALA A 281 8.62 -11.97 20.71
C ALA A 281 8.62 -13.03 19.59
N ILE A 282 9.74 -13.72 19.39
CA ILE A 282 9.86 -14.77 18.36
C ILE A 282 8.82 -15.87 18.57
N GLU A 283 8.58 -16.27 19.84
CA GLU A 283 7.60 -17.29 20.18
C GLU A 283 6.18 -16.96 19.67
N THR A 284 5.80 -15.67 19.68
CA THR A 284 4.47 -15.22 19.24
C THR A 284 4.38 -15.04 17.73
N TYR A 285 5.48 -14.64 17.07
CA TYR A 285 5.51 -14.24 15.67
C TYR A 285 6.49 -15.10 14.85
N MET A 286 6.50 -16.41 15.10
CA MET A 286 7.47 -17.35 14.50
C MET A 286 7.49 -17.32 12.97
N GLU A 287 6.34 -17.25 12.32
CA GLU A 287 6.26 -17.23 10.87
C GLU A 287 6.89 -15.95 10.29
N LEU A 288 6.58 -14.80 10.88
CA LEU A 288 7.19 -13.54 10.44
C LEU A 288 8.70 -13.56 10.71
N PHE A 289 9.15 -14.06 11.86
CA PHE A 289 10.57 -14.19 12.16
C PHE A 289 11.30 -15.13 11.19
N ALA A 290 10.68 -16.26 10.85
CA ALA A 290 11.26 -17.20 9.86
C ALA A 290 11.46 -16.53 8.48
N LEU A 291 10.64 -15.54 8.14
CA LEU A 291 10.72 -14.82 6.88
C LEU A 291 11.74 -13.68 6.91
N ILE A 292 11.71 -12.84 7.95
CA ILE A 292 12.51 -11.60 7.99
C ILE A 292 13.73 -11.66 8.91
N GLY A 293 13.80 -12.68 9.81
CA GLY A 293 14.88 -12.77 10.79
C GLY A 293 14.95 -11.51 11.66
N ASN A 294 16.15 -11.13 12.06
CA ASN A 294 16.43 -9.94 12.87
C ASN A 294 17.07 -8.79 12.08
N ILE A 295 16.83 -8.73 10.76
CA ILE A 295 17.44 -7.71 9.88
C ILE A 295 17.05 -6.28 10.22
N TYR A 296 15.92 -6.10 10.92
CA TYR A 296 15.44 -4.79 11.39
C TYR A 296 15.81 -4.51 12.85
N GLY A 297 16.44 -5.45 13.54
CA GLY A 297 16.87 -5.33 14.95
C GLY A 297 16.36 -6.47 15.83
N GLY A 298 16.60 -6.34 17.13
CA GLY A 298 16.37 -7.39 18.11
C GLY A 298 17.58 -8.29 18.33
N ASP A 299 17.48 -9.22 19.28
CA ASP A 299 18.57 -10.16 19.62
C ASP A 299 18.61 -11.38 18.69
N GLY A 300 17.53 -11.70 17.99
CA GLY A 300 17.41 -12.87 17.13
C GLY A 300 17.32 -14.21 17.86
N GLU A 301 17.22 -14.18 19.19
CA GLU A 301 17.11 -15.34 20.06
C GLU A 301 15.73 -15.39 20.75
N THR A 302 15.31 -14.28 21.34
CA THR A 302 14.02 -14.12 22.02
C THR A 302 13.10 -13.12 21.34
N ASN A 303 13.69 -12.14 20.66
CA ASN A 303 12.95 -11.07 19.99
C ASN A 303 13.61 -10.63 18.68
N PHE A 304 12.81 -9.98 17.85
CA PHE A 304 13.21 -9.30 16.63
C PHE A 304 12.39 -8.02 16.48
N ALA A 305 12.83 -7.09 15.62
CA ALA A 305 12.11 -5.85 15.40
C ALA A 305 11.23 -5.92 14.14
N ALA A 306 10.04 -5.33 14.20
CA ALA A 306 9.27 -4.97 13.02
C ALA A 306 10.04 -3.91 12.20
N PRO A 307 9.84 -3.83 10.89
CA PRO A 307 10.38 -2.72 10.11
C PRO A 307 9.91 -1.37 10.66
N ASP A 308 10.80 -0.38 10.73
CA ASP A 308 10.40 1.00 11.04
C ASP A 308 10.27 1.80 9.74
N LEU A 309 9.02 2.00 9.31
CA LEU A 309 8.68 2.73 8.09
C LEU A 309 8.17 4.16 8.36
N ARG A 310 8.21 4.62 9.60
CA ARG A 310 7.80 5.97 9.96
C ARG A 310 8.70 7.00 9.30
N GLY A 311 8.10 8.00 8.63
CA GLY A 311 8.80 9.03 7.88
C GLY A 311 9.45 8.55 6.59
N LYS A 312 9.17 7.31 6.15
CA LYS A 312 9.79 6.72 4.96
C LYS A 312 8.82 6.62 3.80
N VAL A 313 9.35 6.66 2.59
CA VAL A 313 8.65 6.37 1.33
C VAL A 313 9.20 5.06 0.77
N ILE A 314 8.31 4.16 0.38
CA ILE A 314 8.71 2.90 -0.25
C ILE A 314 9.07 3.16 -1.71
N VAL A 315 10.24 2.65 -2.11
CA VAL A 315 10.71 2.59 -3.50
C VAL A 315 11.06 1.15 -3.85
N GLY A 316 11.00 0.78 -5.10
CA GLY A 316 11.50 -0.53 -5.53
C GLY A 316 13.03 -0.58 -5.47
N PRO A 317 13.64 -1.76 -5.24
CA PRO A 317 15.09 -1.91 -5.21
C PRO A 317 15.69 -1.58 -6.58
N THR A 318 16.81 -0.88 -6.58
CA THR A 318 17.66 -0.75 -7.76
C THR A 318 18.39 -2.07 -7.92
N GLY A 319 18.08 -2.86 -8.94
CA GLY A 319 18.65 -4.18 -9.20
C GLY A 319 20.18 -4.20 -9.25
#